data_d8a8d6a49ea4122ca691ea5d963c4a85
#
_entry.id   d8a8d6a49ea4122ca691ea5d963c4a85
#
_cell.length_a   1.000
_cell.length_b   1.000
_cell.length_c   1.000
_cell.angle_alpha   90.00
_cell.angle_beta   90.00
_cell.angle_gamma   90.00
#
_symmetry.space_group_name_H-M   'P 1'
#
loop_
_entity.id
_entity.type
_entity.pdbx_description
1 polymer ?
#
loop_
_entity_poly.entity_id
_entity_poly.type
_entity_poly.pdbx_seq_one_letter_code
_entity_poly.pdbx_strand_id
1 'polypeptide(L)'
;MNRMILLVAFMAAMLSATAQDNPYIVKTKGVKKPVDSKVEKSQNPDEETKDEPTDFMGKNFRFYSMCDWKEGMRFMVIPEKYDMLVNTFRDAETGKEVSSNALRHYIMVYQGHEDMPNGRVHVNFTCENNGKNYYYQLPSGTFADYCYGKLGVPTLAYLGDVDKARELLMGQTMLTRTASYRVDTEYDGDGYKEVTVEKNIPVVVKAIGVGTRSFPVKIIVEDENGNQFYQNVAMSKTNCGMRDDEFIVDNEKFLFKGSFDFTGVNMSVSDNVKDYLNQTVYTKYTTSMSSKGSGKVRDIQVPRFTGFIIDEIAAVKNTAFYTLTLREVESRRIYYKDVIFSEEALLNNREASEADYFGHVFGMGEGAAKSTSKETRAAIREGRVILGMTKDEVEMAMGEPFRKVVDSDGLDLWMYARSNNVILDVWFTDRDIVKKAKARKANESSKK
;
A
#
# COMPACT_ATOMS: atom_id res chain seq x y z
N MET A 1 -19.05 68.57 -5.43
CA MET A 1 -17.92 67.87 -4.76
C MET A 1 -18.29 66.45 -4.30
N ASN A 2 -19.54 66.06 -4.11
CA ASN A 2 -19.90 64.74 -3.56
C ASN A 2 -19.99 63.57 -4.56
N ARG A 3 -19.93 63.81 -5.89
CA ARG A 3 -20.00 62.71 -6.88
C ARG A 3 -18.64 62.13 -7.25
N MET A 4 -17.56 62.86 -7.04
CA MET A 4 -16.19 62.38 -7.33
C MET A 4 -15.62 61.49 -6.21
N ILE A 5 -16.06 61.69 -4.99
CA ILE A 5 -15.64 60.87 -3.83
C ILE A 5 -16.26 59.48 -3.87
N LEU A 6 -17.49 59.35 -4.42
CA LEU A 6 -18.13 58.02 -4.56
C LEU A 6 -17.47 57.12 -5.62
N LEU A 7 -16.90 57.72 -6.69
CA LEU A 7 -16.24 56.99 -7.76
C LEU A 7 -14.88 56.42 -7.32
N VAL A 8 -14.16 57.17 -6.48
CA VAL A 8 -12.87 56.74 -5.92
C VAL A 8 -13.05 55.61 -4.88
N ALA A 9 -14.13 55.70 -4.10
CA ALA A 9 -14.47 54.60 -3.14
C ALA A 9 -14.91 53.31 -3.84
N PHE A 10 -15.53 53.41 -5.02
CA PHE A 10 -15.94 52.21 -5.79
C PHE A 10 -14.76 51.58 -6.56
N MET A 11 -13.74 52.37 -6.99
CA MET A 11 -12.51 51.85 -7.56
C MET A 11 -11.57 51.19 -6.51
N ALA A 12 -11.57 51.68 -5.27
CA ALA A 12 -10.79 51.08 -4.20
C ALA A 12 -11.39 49.75 -3.72
N ALA A 13 -12.70 49.52 -3.89
CA ALA A 13 -13.36 48.25 -3.53
C ALA A 13 -13.18 47.15 -4.58
N MET A 14 -12.72 47.43 -5.79
CA MET A 14 -12.44 46.44 -6.84
C MET A 14 -10.98 45.94 -6.88
N LEU A 15 -10.12 46.43 -6.01
CA LEU A 15 -8.69 46.05 -5.96
C LEU A 15 -8.34 45.06 -4.83
N SER A 16 -9.31 44.63 -4.06
CA SER A 16 -9.20 43.46 -3.17
C SER A 16 -9.74 42.20 -3.86
N ALA A 17 -9.24 41.87 -5.04
CA ALA A 17 -9.23 40.50 -5.48
C ALA A 17 -8.31 39.76 -4.50
N THR A 18 -8.87 39.22 -3.44
CA THR A 18 -8.21 38.25 -2.57
C THR A 18 -7.63 37.19 -3.49
N ALA A 19 -6.31 37.09 -3.52
CA ALA A 19 -5.65 35.93 -4.05
C ALA A 19 -6.31 34.74 -3.34
N GLN A 20 -7.15 34.03 -4.07
CA GLN A 20 -7.84 32.87 -3.53
C GLN A 20 -6.76 31.87 -3.17
N ASP A 21 -6.49 31.68 -1.87
CA ASP A 21 -5.46 30.76 -1.40
C ASP A 21 -5.72 29.39 -2.04
N ASN A 22 -4.82 28.97 -2.91
CA ASN A 22 -4.95 27.71 -3.61
C ASN A 22 -4.83 26.57 -2.60
N PRO A 23 -5.91 25.78 -2.35
CA PRO A 23 -5.94 24.78 -1.29
C PRO A 23 -4.95 23.62 -1.51
N TYR A 24 -4.40 23.50 -2.70
CA TYR A 24 -3.41 22.48 -3.04
C TYR A 24 -1.97 22.91 -2.72
N ILE A 25 -1.71 24.20 -2.50
CA ILE A 25 -0.38 24.69 -2.18
C ILE A 25 -0.24 24.79 -0.66
N VAL A 26 0.50 23.85 -0.09
CA VAL A 26 0.74 23.75 1.36
C VAL A 26 2.22 23.90 1.67
N LYS A 27 2.55 24.59 2.77
CA LYS A 27 3.92 24.79 3.25
C LYS A 27 4.06 24.33 4.70
N THR A 28 5.26 23.88 5.08
CA THR A 28 5.61 23.56 6.46
C THR A 28 5.57 24.84 7.30
N LYS A 29 5.01 24.76 8.51
CA LYS A 29 5.05 25.86 9.49
C LYS A 29 6.37 25.80 10.26
N GLY A 30 6.97 26.95 10.52
CA GLY A 30 8.17 27.04 11.33
C GLY A 30 7.96 26.45 12.74
N VAL A 31 9.02 25.92 13.33
CA VAL A 31 9.01 25.23 14.64
C VAL A 31 8.47 26.15 15.74
N LYS A 32 7.36 25.78 16.37
CA LYS A 32 6.87 26.38 17.63
C LYS A 32 6.87 25.33 18.73
N LYS A 33 7.20 25.76 19.95
CA LYS A 33 7.26 24.89 21.15
C LYS A 33 5.91 24.24 21.46
N PRO A 34 5.88 23.07 22.15
CA PRO A 34 4.72 22.18 22.21
C PRO A 34 3.56 22.76 23.02
N VAL A 35 2.35 22.51 22.52
CA VAL A 35 1.08 22.67 23.25
C VAL A 35 0.30 21.37 23.08
N ASP A 36 -0.08 20.78 24.21
CA ASP A 36 -0.89 19.55 24.26
C ASP A 36 -2.26 19.75 23.61
N SER A 37 -2.66 18.84 22.73
CA SER A 37 -4.03 18.75 22.24
C SER A 37 -4.50 17.32 22.13
N LYS A 38 -5.65 17.08 22.78
CA LYS A 38 -6.43 15.83 22.75
C LYS A 38 -7.09 15.62 21.39
N VAL A 39 -7.08 14.39 20.93
CA VAL A 39 -7.68 13.95 19.66
C VAL A 39 -9.07 13.41 19.90
N GLU A 40 -10.06 13.91 19.15
CA GLU A 40 -11.42 13.36 19.05
C GLU A 40 -11.54 12.44 17.81
N LYS A 41 -12.30 11.35 18.00
CA LYS A 41 -12.52 10.29 17.00
C LYS A 41 -13.71 10.61 16.12
N SER A 42 -13.61 10.34 14.83
CA SER A 42 -14.73 10.27 13.88
C SER A 42 -14.86 8.86 13.31
N GLN A 43 -16.08 8.33 13.33
CA GLN A 43 -16.48 7.02 12.78
C GLN A 43 -17.28 7.22 11.51
N ASN A 44 -17.15 6.32 10.52
CA ASN A 44 -18.31 5.82 9.77
C ASN A 44 -17.96 4.60 8.87
N PRO A 45 -18.95 3.73 8.59
CA PRO A 45 -18.73 2.36 8.13
C PRO A 45 -19.23 2.04 6.70
N ASP A 46 -18.76 0.88 6.21
CA ASP A 46 -19.28 -0.13 5.28
C ASP A 46 -19.59 0.18 3.81
N GLU A 47 -18.95 -0.60 2.95
CA GLU A 47 -19.60 -1.50 1.98
C GLU A 47 -18.58 -2.42 1.28
N GLU A 48 -18.88 -3.73 1.26
CA GLU A 48 -18.10 -4.82 0.66
C GLU A 48 -18.32 -4.94 -0.84
N THR A 49 -17.24 -5.22 -1.62
CA THR A 49 -17.33 -6.01 -2.86
C THR A 49 -15.98 -6.66 -3.25
N LYS A 50 -16.06 -7.73 -4.00
CA LYS A 50 -15.13 -8.83 -4.27
C LYS A 50 -13.90 -8.49 -5.13
N ASP A 51 -12.77 -9.19 -4.84
CA ASP A 51 -11.51 -9.25 -5.60
C ASP A 51 -10.72 -7.92 -5.71
N GLU A 52 -10.58 -7.22 -4.59
CA GLU A 52 -9.76 -6.01 -4.49
C GLU A 52 -8.35 -6.32 -3.93
N PRO A 53 -7.33 -5.53 -4.35
CA PRO A 53 -5.99 -5.61 -3.79
C PRO A 53 -6.03 -5.52 -2.27
N THR A 54 -5.27 -6.37 -1.58
CA THR A 54 -5.30 -6.47 -0.12
C THR A 54 -4.53 -5.35 0.58
N ASP A 55 -3.66 -4.64 -0.14
CA ASP A 55 -2.87 -3.55 0.40
C ASP A 55 -3.58 -2.19 0.30
N PHE A 56 -3.25 -1.28 1.22
CA PHE A 56 -3.82 0.06 1.27
C PHE A 56 -3.65 0.85 -0.04
N MET A 57 -2.47 0.76 -0.65
CA MET A 57 -2.17 1.51 -1.87
C MET A 57 -3.01 1.01 -3.05
N GLY A 58 -3.02 -0.31 -3.28
CA GLY A 58 -3.79 -0.92 -4.35
C GLY A 58 -5.30 -0.71 -4.22
N LYS A 59 -5.83 -0.71 -2.98
CA LYS A 59 -7.25 -0.43 -2.72
C LYS A 59 -7.67 0.99 -3.06
N ASN A 60 -6.82 1.98 -2.75
CA ASN A 60 -7.22 3.38 -2.75
C ASN A 60 -6.65 4.20 -3.91
N PHE A 61 -5.56 3.76 -4.53
CA PHE A 61 -4.82 4.53 -5.54
C PHE A 61 -4.60 3.72 -6.81
N ARG A 62 -5.57 3.81 -7.72
CA ARG A 62 -5.50 3.13 -9.01
C ARG A 62 -4.69 3.96 -10.02
N PHE A 63 -3.76 3.30 -10.72
CA PHE A 63 -3.10 3.87 -11.89
C PHE A 63 -4.07 4.01 -13.06
N TYR A 64 -4.07 5.18 -13.69
CA TYR A 64 -4.78 5.46 -14.93
C TYR A 64 -3.76 5.82 -16.01
N SER A 65 -3.63 4.96 -17.02
CA SER A 65 -2.92 5.34 -18.26
C SER A 65 -3.68 6.47 -18.94
N MET A 66 -3.06 7.18 -19.88
CA MET A 66 -3.76 8.26 -20.60
C MET A 66 -5.01 7.77 -21.33
N CYS A 67 -5.03 6.49 -21.80
CA CYS A 67 -6.21 5.87 -22.39
C CYS A 67 -7.35 5.63 -21.38
N ASP A 68 -7.03 5.54 -20.10
CA ASP A 68 -8.01 5.34 -19.03
C ASP A 68 -8.51 6.66 -18.42
N TRP A 69 -7.96 7.79 -18.87
CA TRP A 69 -8.40 9.08 -18.38
C TRP A 69 -9.83 9.34 -18.77
N LYS A 70 -10.60 9.83 -17.82
CA LYS A 70 -12.00 10.19 -18.01
C LYS A 70 -12.12 11.72 -18.06
N GLU A 71 -13.03 12.20 -18.87
CA GLU A 71 -13.41 13.62 -18.87
C GLU A 71 -13.74 14.08 -17.46
N GLY A 72 -13.27 15.26 -17.11
CA GLY A 72 -13.37 15.80 -15.74
C GLY A 72 -12.20 15.46 -14.81
N MET A 73 -11.25 14.60 -15.20
CA MET A 73 -10.03 14.39 -14.41
C MET A 73 -9.23 15.69 -14.34
N ARG A 74 -8.77 16.03 -13.13
CA ARG A 74 -8.16 17.32 -12.79
C ARG A 74 -6.66 17.16 -12.58
N PHE A 75 -5.91 18.08 -13.15
CA PHE A 75 -4.45 18.12 -13.06
C PHE A 75 -4.00 19.54 -12.76
N MET A 76 -2.93 19.71 -11.99
CA MET A 76 -2.32 21.02 -11.77
C MET A 76 -1.04 21.16 -12.57
N VAL A 77 -0.85 22.34 -13.18
CA VAL A 77 0.38 22.67 -13.90
C VAL A 77 1.49 22.97 -12.89
N ILE A 78 2.48 22.08 -12.82
CA ILE A 78 3.66 22.17 -11.95
C ILE A 78 4.92 22.10 -12.82
N PRO A 79 5.36 23.20 -13.44
CA PRO A 79 6.58 23.22 -14.24
C PRO A 79 7.79 23.08 -13.32
N GLU A 80 8.64 22.09 -13.57
CA GLU A 80 9.94 21.95 -12.92
C GLU A 80 10.98 22.85 -13.60
N LYS A 81 12.16 22.96 -13.01
CA LYS A 81 13.20 23.90 -13.47
C LYS A 81 13.52 23.80 -14.96
N TYR A 82 13.52 22.60 -15.52
CA TYR A 82 13.78 22.38 -16.95
C TYR A 82 12.54 22.59 -17.82
N ASP A 83 11.34 22.42 -17.28
CA ASP A 83 10.08 22.61 -18.00
C ASP A 83 9.72 24.09 -18.19
N MET A 84 10.38 24.99 -17.50
CA MET A 84 10.17 26.44 -17.67
C MET A 84 10.62 26.96 -19.05
N LEU A 85 11.47 26.18 -19.73
CA LEU A 85 11.95 26.54 -21.09
C LEU A 85 11.09 25.89 -22.19
N VAL A 86 10.18 25.00 -21.84
CA VAL A 86 9.33 24.24 -22.77
C VAL A 86 7.87 24.61 -22.55
N ASN A 87 7.21 25.02 -23.64
CA ASN A 87 5.78 25.30 -23.61
C ASN A 87 5.01 24.02 -23.85
N THR A 88 4.36 23.50 -22.82
CA THR A 88 3.56 22.26 -22.88
C THR A 88 2.25 22.48 -23.62
N PHE A 89 1.59 23.61 -23.40
CA PHE A 89 0.24 23.87 -23.86
C PHE A 89 0.18 24.91 -24.99
N ARG A 90 -0.84 24.73 -25.83
CA ARG A 90 -1.28 25.71 -26.81
C ARG A 90 -2.69 26.18 -26.49
N ASP A 91 -2.93 27.47 -26.64
CA ASP A 91 -4.28 28.03 -26.56
C ASP A 91 -5.12 27.53 -27.73
N ALA A 92 -6.31 26.97 -27.43
CA ALA A 92 -7.14 26.32 -28.45
C ALA A 92 -7.74 27.25 -29.48
N GLU A 93 -7.94 28.55 -29.15
CA GLU A 93 -8.49 29.53 -30.05
C GLU A 93 -7.43 30.06 -31.03
N THR A 94 -6.23 30.34 -30.53
CA THR A 94 -5.18 30.99 -31.30
C THR A 94 -4.13 30.06 -31.87
N GLY A 95 -4.06 28.80 -31.36
CA GLY A 95 -3.01 27.83 -31.67
C GLY A 95 -1.61 28.22 -31.16
N LYS A 96 -1.48 29.34 -30.43
CA LYS A 96 -0.19 29.84 -29.93
C LYS A 96 0.24 29.05 -28.69
N GLU A 97 1.53 28.85 -28.57
CA GLU A 97 2.15 28.29 -27.37
C GLU A 97 1.97 29.21 -26.18
N VAL A 98 1.72 28.62 -25.03
CA VAL A 98 1.57 29.31 -23.74
C VAL A 98 2.68 28.89 -22.82
N SER A 99 3.34 29.84 -22.18
CA SER A 99 4.42 29.56 -21.24
C SER A 99 3.91 28.69 -20.08
N SER A 100 4.59 27.57 -19.80
CA SER A 100 4.30 26.72 -18.65
C SER A 100 4.35 27.48 -17.33
N ASN A 101 5.23 28.49 -17.22
CA ASN A 101 5.31 29.35 -16.04
C ASN A 101 4.09 30.29 -15.89
N ALA A 102 3.50 30.76 -16.99
CA ALA A 102 2.27 31.55 -16.96
C ALA A 102 1.04 30.73 -16.50
N LEU A 103 1.09 29.43 -16.68
CA LEU A 103 0.04 28.49 -16.26
C LEU A 103 0.38 27.80 -14.92
N ARG A 104 1.46 28.17 -14.25
CA ARG A 104 1.86 27.58 -12.97
C ARG A 104 0.70 27.62 -11.97
N HIS A 105 0.43 26.49 -11.35
CA HIS A 105 -0.65 26.27 -10.37
C HIS A 105 -2.07 26.41 -10.94
N TYR A 106 -2.22 26.51 -12.26
CA TYR A 106 -3.54 26.43 -12.89
C TYR A 106 -4.01 25.00 -12.96
N ILE A 107 -5.33 24.82 -12.82
CA ILE A 107 -5.96 23.50 -12.86
C ILE A 107 -6.51 23.26 -14.26
N MET A 108 -6.03 22.19 -14.88
CA MET A 108 -6.44 21.69 -16.18
C MET A 108 -7.39 20.51 -16.00
N VAL A 109 -8.58 20.62 -16.57
CA VAL A 109 -9.61 19.58 -16.57
C VAL A 109 -9.58 18.88 -17.92
N TYR A 110 -9.28 17.59 -17.92
CA TYR A 110 -9.22 16.77 -19.14
C TYR A 110 -10.59 16.68 -19.83
N GLN A 111 -10.60 16.91 -21.15
CA GLN A 111 -11.79 16.94 -22.01
C GLN A 111 -11.76 15.92 -23.17
N GLY A 112 -10.85 14.95 -23.09
CA GLY A 112 -10.69 13.98 -24.15
C GLY A 112 -9.49 14.29 -25.09
N HIS A 113 -9.43 13.57 -26.20
CA HIS A 113 -8.41 13.77 -27.23
C HIS A 113 -9.07 13.78 -28.61
N GLU A 114 -8.37 14.34 -29.59
CA GLU A 114 -8.82 14.47 -30.95
C GLU A 114 -7.68 14.18 -31.94
N ASP A 115 -7.95 13.30 -32.90
CA ASP A 115 -7.07 13.01 -34.04
C ASP A 115 -7.27 14.07 -35.12
N MET A 116 -6.27 14.88 -35.38
CA MET A 116 -6.31 15.96 -36.34
C MET A 116 -6.09 15.44 -37.78
N PRO A 117 -6.68 16.10 -38.80
CA PRO A 117 -6.53 15.68 -40.22
C PRO A 117 -5.07 15.62 -40.70
N ASN A 118 -4.16 16.32 -40.04
CA ASN A 118 -2.72 16.32 -40.33
C ASN A 118 -1.95 15.18 -39.67
N GLY A 119 -2.66 14.21 -39.05
CA GLY A 119 -2.08 13.08 -38.32
C GLY A 119 -1.51 13.40 -36.95
N ARG A 120 -1.77 14.60 -36.42
CA ARG A 120 -1.39 14.98 -35.07
C ARG A 120 -2.51 14.64 -34.10
N VAL A 121 -2.15 14.40 -32.85
CA VAL A 121 -3.12 14.15 -31.77
C VAL A 121 -3.08 15.31 -30.79
N HIS A 122 -4.24 15.86 -30.48
CA HIS A 122 -4.42 16.89 -29.46
C HIS A 122 -5.10 16.27 -28.24
N VAL A 123 -4.53 16.50 -27.07
CA VAL A 123 -5.11 16.16 -25.77
C VAL A 123 -5.68 17.43 -25.17
N ASN A 124 -7.00 17.50 -25.02
CA ASN A 124 -7.74 18.73 -24.76
C ASN A 124 -8.02 18.94 -23.27
N PHE A 125 -7.96 20.19 -22.85
CA PHE A 125 -8.18 20.61 -21.45
C PHE A 125 -8.96 21.92 -21.41
N THR A 126 -9.83 22.04 -20.40
CA THR A 126 -10.40 23.32 -19.96
C THR A 126 -9.72 23.76 -18.69
N CYS A 127 -9.25 25.00 -18.63
CA CYS A 127 -8.62 25.55 -17.45
C CYS A 127 -9.65 26.12 -16.48
N GLU A 128 -9.73 25.62 -15.25
CA GLU A 128 -10.66 26.12 -14.22
C GLU A 128 -10.39 27.58 -13.83
N ASN A 129 -9.12 28.00 -13.83
CA ASN A 129 -8.75 29.32 -13.34
C ASN A 129 -9.15 30.48 -14.25
N ASN A 130 -9.25 30.24 -15.56
CA ASN A 130 -9.56 31.31 -16.53
C ASN A 130 -10.65 30.94 -17.55
N GLY A 131 -11.19 29.73 -17.49
CA GLY A 131 -12.23 29.23 -18.39
C GLY A 131 -11.79 28.98 -19.84
N LYS A 132 -10.51 29.11 -20.16
CA LYS A 132 -9.99 28.92 -21.51
C LYS A 132 -9.71 27.46 -21.79
N ASN A 133 -9.76 27.12 -23.08
CA ASN A 133 -9.40 25.79 -23.57
C ASN A 133 -7.94 25.78 -24.05
N TYR A 134 -7.25 24.70 -23.68
CA TYR A 134 -5.87 24.44 -24.07
C TYR A 134 -5.74 23.03 -24.60
N TYR A 135 -4.72 22.79 -25.41
CA TYR A 135 -4.38 21.43 -25.81
C TYR A 135 -2.87 21.17 -25.69
N TYR A 136 -2.56 19.91 -25.40
CA TYR A 136 -1.22 19.36 -25.57
C TYR A 136 -1.16 18.56 -26.86
N GLN A 137 -0.27 18.94 -27.75
CA GLN A 137 -0.04 18.22 -28.99
C GLN A 137 0.98 17.11 -28.75
N LEU A 138 0.62 15.85 -28.99
CA LEU A 138 1.55 14.73 -28.89
C LEU A 138 2.76 14.97 -29.84
N PRO A 139 4.00 14.71 -29.37
CA PRO A 139 5.21 14.93 -30.17
C PRO A 139 5.24 14.04 -31.43
N SER A 140 4.81 12.78 -31.30
CA SER A 140 4.79 11.78 -32.36
C SER A 140 3.92 10.59 -31.98
N GLY A 141 3.56 9.75 -32.94
CA GLY A 141 2.80 8.53 -32.73
C GLY A 141 1.30 8.73 -32.56
N THR A 142 0.60 7.67 -32.32
CA THR A 142 -0.84 7.65 -32.02
C THR A 142 -1.10 7.84 -30.53
N PHE A 143 -2.36 8.13 -30.18
CA PHE A 143 -2.78 8.19 -28.79
C PHE A 143 -2.54 6.84 -28.08
N ALA A 144 -2.80 5.71 -28.76
CA ALA A 144 -2.57 4.37 -28.22
C ALA A 144 -1.09 4.09 -27.92
N ASP A 145 -0.16 4.53 -28.80
CA ASP A 145 1.30 4.39 -28.56
C ASP A 145 1.72 5.14 -27.29
N TYR A 146 1.16 6.34 -27.10
CA TYR A 146 1.42 7.15 -25.91
C TYR A 146 0.94 6.49 -24.63
N CYS A 147 -0.25 5.88 -24.66
CA CYS A 147 -0.79 5.10 -23.54
C CYS A 147 0.06 3.87 -23.23
N TYR A 148 0.43 3.12 -24.27
CA TYR A 148 1.25 1.92 -24.11
C TYR A 148 2.63 2.24 -23.50
N GLY A 149 3.22 3.36 -23.89
CA GLY A 149 4.47 3.86 -23.31
C GLY A 149 4.33 4.39 -21.89
N LYS A 150 3.14 4.38 -21.29
CA LYS A 150 2.83 5.00 -19.98
C LYS A 150 3.24 6.48 -19.88
N LEU A 151 3.29 7.15 -21.03
CA LEU A 151 3.64 8.55 -21.10
C LEU A 151 2.45 9.41 -20.64
N GLY A 152 2.76 10.54 -20.03
CA GLY A 152 1.76 11.50 -19.58
C GLY A 152 1.94 12.85 -20.27
N VAL A 153 1.11 13.82 -19.90
CA VAL A 153 1.29 15.22 -20.34
C VAL A 153 2.34 15.88 -19.44
N PRO A 154 3.43 16.44 -20.00
CA PRO A 154 4.45 17.14 -19.21
C PRO A 154 3.85 18.24 -18.34
N THR A 155 4.54 18.61 -17.27
CA THR A 155 4.14 19.67 -16.32
C THR A 155 2.86 19.42 -15.51
N LEU A 156 2.12 18.34 -15.73
CA LEU A 156 0.87 18.04 -15.03
C LEU A 156 1.06 17.09 -13.84
N ALA A 157 0.57 17.50 -12.67
CA ALA A 157 0.43 16.67 -11.47
C ALA A 157 -1.04 16.25 -11.31
N TYR A 158 -1.30 14.97 -11.13
CA TYR A 158 -2.66 14.44 -10.98
C TYR A 158 -3.25 14.79 -9.62
N LEU A 159 -4.36 15.54 -9.60
CA LEU A 159 -5.01 16.00 -8.37
C LEU A 159 -5.88 14.93 -7.70
N GLY A 160 -6.33 13.92 -8.43
CA GLY A 160 -7.13 12.84 -7.84
C GLY A 160 -6.38 12.11 -6.73
N ASP A 161 -5.07 11.88 -6.88
CA ASP A 161 -4.23 11.31 -5.83
C ASP A 161 -4.10 12.24 -4.62
N VAL A 162 -4.00 13.55 -4.85
CA VAL A 162 -3.88 14.55 -3.79
C VAL A 162 -5.17 14.63 -2.97
N ASP A 163 -6.32 14.66 -3.65
CA ASP A 163 -7.64 14.71 -3.01
C ASP A 163 -7.91 13.43 -2.21
N LYS A 164 -7.61 12.27 -2.80
CA LYS A 164 -7.79 10.96 -2.13
C LYS A 164 -6.84 10.80 -0.94
N ALA A 165 -5.58 11.21 -1.08
CA ALA A 165 -4.64 11.21 0.03
C ALA A 165 -5.10 12.13 1.17
N ARG A 166 -5.64 13.31 0.84
CA ARG A 166 -6.19 14.24 1.83
C ARG A 166 -7.36 13.63 2.59
N GLU A 167 -8.28 12.98 1.87
CA GLU A 167 -9.42 12.28 2.47
C GLU A 167 -8.97 11.21 3.47
N LEU A 168 -7.96 10.40 3.09
CA LEU A 168 -7.58 9.20 3.82
C LEU A 168 -6.51 9.42 4.90
N LEU A 169 -5.60 10.37 4.69
CA LEU A 169 -4.37 10.46 5.51
C LEU A 169 -4.36 11.65 6.47
N MET A 170 -5.21 12.67 6.30
CA MET A 170 -5.22 13.83 7.20
C MET A 170 -5.44 13.42 8.66
N GLY A 171 -4.54 13.89 9.54
CA GLY A 171 -4.58 13.58 10.97
C GLY A 171 -4.11 12.18 11.35
N GLN A 172 -3.78 11.33 10.38
CA GLN A 172 -3.27 9.97 10.67
C GLN A 172 -1.86 10.03 11.23
N THR A 173 -1.54 9.05 12.09
CA THR A 173 -0.18 8.84 12.58
C THR A 173 0.51 7.81 11.70
N MET A 174 1.70 8.13 11.22
CA MET A 174 2.53 7.27 10.37
C MET A 174 3.92 7.13 10.95
N LEU A 175 4.70 6.18 10.44
CA LEU A 175 6.12 6.01 10.73
C LEU A 175 6.96 6.53 9.56
N THR A 176 8.08 7.17 9.86
CA THR A 176 9.07 7.58 8.85
C THR A 176 9.84 6.37 8.34
N ARG A 177 10.10 6.29 7.02
CA ARG A 177 10.84 5.18 6.39
C ARG A 177 12.17 5.57 5.77
N THR A 178 12.30 6.81 5.33
CA THR A 178 13.57 7.34 4.83
C THR A 178 14.26 8.20 5.89
N ALA A 179 15.55 8.41 5.76
CA ALA A 179 16.28 9.36 6.59
C ALA A 179 16.29 10.80 6.03
N SER A 180 15.86 11.00 4.77
CA SER A 180 15.90 12.30 4.09
C SER A 180 14.49 12.81 3.83
N TYR A 181 14.15 13.91 4.46
CA TYR A 181 12.92 14.67 4.27
C TYR A 181 13.23 16.12 3.89
N ARG A 182 12.21 16.91 3.65
CA ARG A 182 12.33 18.31 3.18
C ARG A 182 11.59 19.24 4.11
N VAL A 183 12.09 20.48 4.18
CA VAL A 183 11.43 21.61 4.85
C VAL A 183 11.44 22.79 3.87
N ASP A 184 10.29 23.45 3.71
CA ASP A 184 10.20 24.63 2.85
C ASP A 184 11.10 25.75 3.40
N THR A 185 11.74 26.51 2.51
CA THR A 185 12.49 27.70 2.87
C THR A 185 11.59 28.94 2.84
N GLU A 186 11.94 29.96 3.62
CA GLU A 186 11.16 31.23 3.69
C GLU A 186 11.22 32.07 2.42
N TYR A 187 12.11 31.74 1.47
CA TYR A 187 12.24 32.48 0.22
C TYR A 187 11.05 32.19 -0.72
N ASP A 188 10.57 33.23 -1.37
CA ASP A 188 9.56 33.13 -2.42
C ASP A 188 10.00 32.17 -3.52
N GLY A 189 9.30 31.03 -3.61
CA GLY A 189 9.55 29.98 -4.58
C GLY A 189 9.42 28.58 -3.99
N ASP A 190 9.71 27.60 -4.83
CA ASP A 190 9.67 26.15 -4.48
C ASP A 190 10.98 25.72 -3.79
N GLY A 191 11.61 26.63 -3.01
CA GLY A 191 12.84 26.36 -2.29
C GLY A 191 12.62 25.42 -1.10
N TYR A 192 13.49 24.45 -0.95
CA TYR A 192 13.50 23.55 0.20
C TYR A 192 14.94 23.28 0.65
N LYS A 193 15.07 22.85 1.89
CA LYS A 193 16.30 22.22 2.41
C LYS A 193 16.01 20.78 2.81
N GLU A 194 16.97 19.89 2.58
CA GLU A 194 16.89 18.53 3.11
C GLU A 194 17.23 18.53 4.60
N VAL A 195 16.48 17.71 5.34
CA VAL A 195 16.68 17.47 6.76
C VAL A 195 16.80 15.97 7.00
N THR A 196 17.67 15.60 7.94
CA THR A 196 17.81 14.22 8.35
C THR A 196 16.85 13.93 9.50
N VAL A 197 16.04 12.89 9.35
CA VAL A 197 15.06 12.42 10.32
C VAL A 197 15.33 10.96 10.62
N GLU A 198 15.22 10.54 11.87
CA GLU A 198 15.32 9.13 12.21
C GLU A 198 14.21 8.32 11.56
N LYS A 199 14.54 7.07 11.20
CA LYS A 199 13.53 6.13 10.67
C LYS A 199 12.68 5.56 11.80
N ASN A 200 11.46 5.18 11.46
CA ASN A 200 10.49 4.56 12.37
C ASN A 200 10.05 5.44 13.55
N ILE A 201 10.17 6.77 13.42
CA ILE A 201 9.56 7.67 14.42
C ILE A 201 8.10 7.95 14.04
N PRO A 202 7.20 8.04 15.03
CA PRO A 202 5.80 8.38 14.80
C PRO A 202 5.68 9.87 14.42
N VAL A 203 4.89 10.14 13.39
CA VAL A 203 4.60 11.48 12.89
C VAL A 203 3.12 11.59 12.52
N VAL A 204 2.55 12.78 12.71
CA VAL A 204 1.14 13.04 12.40
C VAL A 204 1.03 13.86 11.11
N VAL A 205 0.18 13.44 10.19
CA VAL A 205 -0.09 14.18 8.95
C VAL A 205 -0.83 15.48 9.26
N LYS A 206 -0.22 16.61 8.95
CA LYS A 206 -0.76 17.95 9.23
C LYS A 206 -1.33 18.67 8.00
N ALA A 207 -0.78 18.39 6.84
CA ALA A 207 -1.29 18.95 5.59
C ALA A 207 -0.93 18.06 4.40
N ILE A 208 -1.80 18.05 3.40
CA ILE A 208 -1.57 17.39 2.12
C ILE A 208 -1.85 18.39 1.01
N GLY A 209 -0.92 18.50 0.08
CA GLY A 209 -1.01 19.37 -1.07
C GLY A 209 -0.36 18.78 -2.30
N VAL A 210 -0.24 19.59 -3.35
CA VAL A 210 0.44 19.18 -4.56
C VAL A 210 1.96 19.25 -4.36
N GLY A 211 2.65 18.22 -4.84
CA GLY A 211 4.10 18.13 -4.82
C GLY A 211 4.73 18.55 -6.15
N THR A 212 5.41 17.61 -6.80
CA THR A 212 5.96 17.77 -8.13
C THR A 212 5.15 16.99 -9.16
N ARG A 213 5.41 17.18 -10.47
CA ARG A 213 4.73 16.42 -11.51
C ARG A 213 4.94 14.91 -11.38
N SER A 214 6.16 14.50 -11.02
CA SER A 214 6.53 13.08 -10.88
C SER A 214 6.09 12.49 -9.54
N PHE A 215 6.03 13.30 -8.48
CA PHE A 215 5.62 12.93 -7.14
C PHE A 215 4.50 13.85 -6.68
N PRO A 216 3.25 13.61 -7.14
CA PRO A 216 2.18 14.62 -7.08
C PRO A 216 1.67 14.92 -5.69
N VAL A 217 1.90 14.08 -4.71
CA VAL A 217 1.34 14.24 -3.37
C VAL A 217 2.41 14.72 -2.39
N LYS A 218 2.31 15.96 -1.92
CA LYS A 218 3.13 16.51 -0.84
C LYS A 218 2.48 16.22 0.48
N ILE A 219 3.13 15.39 1.32
CA ILE A 219 2.65 15.03 2.65
C ILE A 219 3.51 15.74 3.69
N ILE A 220 2.92 16.70 4.40
CA ILE A 220 3.54 17.40 5.52
C ILE A 220 3.17 16.67 6.81
N VAL A 221 4.16 16.29 7.58
CA VAL A 221 4.02 15.61 8.86
C VAL A 221 4.68 16.41 9.98
N GLU A 222 4.28 16.11 11.21
CA GLU A 222 4.82 16.74 12.43
C GLU A 222 5.22 15.64 13.41
N ASP A 223 6.44 15.75 13.95
CA ASP A 223 6.94 14.86 15.00
C ASP A 223 6.42 15.27 16.39
N GLU A 224 6.75 14.49 17.42
CA GLU A 224 6.38 14.75 18.83
C GLU A 224 6.96 16.07 19.39
N ASN A 225 8.00 16.61 18.75
CA ASN A 225 8.63 17.87 19.14
C ASN A 225 8.02 19.08 18.43
N GLY A 226 7.02 18.87 17.56
CA GLY A 226 6.37 19.92 16.76
C GLY A 226 7.18 20.34 15.52
N ASN A 227 8.21 19.59 15.13
CA ASN A 227 8.94 19.85 13.90
C ASN A 227 8.14 19.36 12.69
N GLN A 228 7.93 20.24 11.73
CA GLN A 228 7.27 19.89 10.48
C GLN A 228 8.27 19.67 9.35
N PHE A 229 8.10 18.57 8.64
CA PHE A 229 8.84 18.23 7.45
C PHE A 229 7.93 17.48 6.46
N TYR A 230 8.37 17.33 5.23
CA TYR A 230 7.54 16.71 4.21
C TYR A 230 8.32 15.80 3.27
N GLN A 231 7.58 14.98 2.53
CA GLN A 231 8.05 14.32 1.32
C GLN A 231 7.02 14.47 0.21
N ASN A 232 7.50 14.57 -1.03
CA ASN A 232 6.67 14.44 -2.22
C ASN A 232 6.67 12.99 -2.64
N VAL A 233 5.50 12.38 -2.80
CA VAL A 233 5.37 10.95 -3.11
C VAL A 233 4.45 10.70 -4.30
N ALA A 234 4.74 9.64 -5.05
CA ALA A 234 3.84 9.09 -6.05
C ALA A 234 2.95 8.03 -5.39
N MET A 235 1.62 8.22 -5.48
CA MET A 235 0.63 7.28 -4.98
C MET A 235 0.25 6.28 -6.07
N SER A 236 -0.59 6.66 -7.03
CA SER A 236 -1.02 5.80 -8.14
C SER A 236 -0.07 5.79 -9.33
N LYS A 237 0.92 6.67 -9.36
CA LYS A 237 1.80 6.95 -10.52
C LYS A 237 1.07 7.48 -11.76
N THR A 238 -0.19 7.87 -11.64
CA THR A 238 -0.96 8.47 -12.75
C THR A 238 -0.27 9.77 -13.21
N ASN A 239 0.00 9.87 -14.50
CA ASN A 239 0.68 10.98 -15.15
C ASN A 239 2.10 11.32 -14.62
N CYS A 240 2.71 10.50 -13.78
CA CYS A 240 4.07 10.76 -13.32
C CYS A 240 5.14 10.49 -14.40
N GLY A 241 4.76 9.85 -15.50
CA GLY A 241 5.65 9.50 -16.61
C GLY A 241 6.72 8.48 -16.26
N MET A 242 6.61 7.82 -15.12
CA MET A 242 7.57 6.83 -14.66
C MET A 242 7.05 5.41 -14.88
N ARG A 243 7.90 4.57 -15.46
CA ARG A 243 7.66 3.12 -15.51
C ARG A 243 8.09 2.47 -14.21
N ASP A 244 7.61 1.26 -13.95
CA ASP A 244 7.91 0.55 -12.70
C ASP A 244 9.40 0.26 -12.53
N ASP A 245 10.11 0.06 -13.64
CA ASP A 245 11.56 -0.18 -13.70
C ASP A 245 12.41 1.11 -13.56
N GLU A 246 11.79 2.28 -13.68
CA GLU A 246 12.47 3.58 -13.50
C GLU A 246 12.53 4.03 -12.03
N PHE A 247 11.77 3.39 -11.14
CA PHE A 247 11.95 3.54 -9.70
C PHE A 247 13.19 2.75 -9.26
N ILE A 248 14.36 3.26 -9.61
CA ILE A 248 15.63 2.74 -9.11
C ILE A 248 15.68 2.97 -7.59
N VAL A 249 16.50 2.18 -6.90
CA VAL A 249 16.69 2.20 -5.43
C VAL A 249 16.81 3.61 -4.85
N ASP A 250 17.44 4.54 -5.55
CA ASP A 250 17.59 5.94 -5.13
C ASP A 250 16.27 6.76 -5.14
N ASN A 251 15.29 6.32 -5.91
CA ASN A 251 13.97 6.96 -6.03
C ASN A 251 12.89 6.31 -5.17
N GLU A 252 13.18 5.17 -4.54
CA GLU A 252 12.22 4.45 -3.70
C GLU A 252 11.65 5.34 -2.58
N LYS A 253 12.47 6.25 -2.03
CA LYS A 253 12.05 7.25 -1.04
C LYS A 253 10.93 8.19 -1.52
N PHE A 254 10.67 8.26 -2.80
CA PHE A 254 9.59 9.07 -3.38
C PHE A 254 8.33 8.26 -3.71
N LEU A 255 8.30 6.97 -3.37
CA LEU A 255 7.08 6.20 -3.23
C LEU A 255 6.51 6.40 -1.83
N PHE A 256 5.19 6.30 -1.69
CA PHE A 256 4.56 6.42 -0.37
C PHE A 256 5.21 5.49 0.64
N LYS A 257 5.29 4.19 0.34
CA LYS A 257 5.86 3.18 1.22
C LYS A 257 7.38 3.27 1.45
N GLY A 258 8.09 3.97 0.60
CA GLY A 258 9.51 4.29 0.82
C GLY A 258 9.73 5.51 1.71
N SER A 259 8.69 6.32 1.90
CA SER A 259 8.70 7.54 2.73
C SER A 259 8.01 7.34 4.06
N PHE A 260 6.86 6.67 4.06
CA PHE A 260 5.98 6.52 5.22
C PHE A 260 5.44 5.11 5.32
N ASP A 261 5.09 4.70 6.55
CA ASP A 261 4.35 3.49 6.82
C ASP A 261 3.27 3.78 7.86
N PHE A 262 2.24 2.95 7.88
CA PHE A 262 1.20 3.09 8.87
C PHE A 262 1.66 2.58 10.23
N THR A 263 1.42 3.37 11.27
CA THR A 263 1.43 2.81 12.62
C THR A 263 0.20 1.93 12.72
N GLY A 264 0.36 0.66 13.08
CA GLY A 264 -0.76 -0.28 13.18
C GLY A 264 -1.96 0.14 14.03
N VAL A 265 -2.04 1.40 14.41
CA VAL A 265 -3.09 1.96 15.30
C VAL A 265 -4.20 2.69 14.53
N ASN A 266 -3.99 3.15 13.28
CA ASN A 266 -4.87 4.17 12.69
C ASN A 266 -5.36 3.96 11.25
N MET A 267 -5.35 2.74 10.73
CA MET A 267 -5.83 2.52 9.36
C MET A 267 -6.75 1.30 9.27
N SER A 268 -7.35 1.08 8.12
CA SER A 268 -8.24 -0.06 7.83
C SER A 268 -7.69 -1.41 8.31
N VAL A 269 -6.35 -1.54 8.45
CA VAL A 269 -5.71 -2.66 9.14
C VAL A 269 -6.12 -2.75 10.61
N SER A 270 -6.40 -1.63 11.30
CA SER A 270 -6.84 -1.69 12.71
C SER A 270 -8.27 -2.19 12.87
N ASP A 271 -9.14 -1.91 11.92
CA ASP A 271 -10.48 -2.49 11.92
C ASP A 271 -10.44 -3.94 11.48
N ASN A 272 -9.67 -4.29 10.45
CA ASN A 272 -9.40 -5.67 10.09
C ASN A 272 -8.71 -6.46 11.21
N VAL A 273 -7.84 -5.84 12.00
CA VAL A 273 -7.20 -6.48 13.16
C VAL A 273 -8.19 -6.76 14.29
N LYS A 274 -9.17 -5.90 14.51
CA LYS A 274 -10.27 -6.16 15.48
C LYS A 274 -11.13 -7.33 15.08
N ASP A 275 -11.29 -7.59 13.79
CA ASP A 275 -12.08 -8.73 13.28
C ASP A 275 -11.46 -10.08 13.65
N TYR A 276 -10.16 -10.12 13.95
CA TYR A 276 -9.50 -11.32 14.45
C TYR A 276 -9.73 -11.56 15.95
N LEU A 277 -10.23 -10.59 16.70
CA LEU A 277 -10.49 -10.75 18.13
C LEU A 277 -11.58 -11.80 18.36
N ASN A 278 -11.37 -12.71 19.29
CA ASN A 278 -12.22 -13.88 19.59
C ASN A 278 -12.31 -14.91 18.45
N GLN A 279 -11.59 -14.74 17.36
CA GLN A 279 -11.52 -15.73 16.29
C GLN A 279 -10.67 -16.92 16.71
N THR A 280 -11.05 -18.09 16.19
CA THR A 280 -10.24 -19.30 16.32
C THR A 280 -9.23 -19.36 15.17
N VAL A 281 -7.97 -19.56 15.50
CA VAL A 281 -6.87 -19.71 14.56
C VAL A 281 -6.06 -20.97 14.88
N TYR A 282 -5.31 -21.46 13.91
CA TYR A 282 -4.39 -22.57 14.11
C TYR A 282 -3.03 -22.27 13.50
N THR A 283 -1.96 -22.81 14.09
CA THR A 283 -0.60 -22.68 13.55
C THR A 283 -0.44 -23.50 12.27
N LYS A 284 -0.01 -22.87 11.16
CA LYS A 284 0.29 -23.54 9.89
C LYS A 284 1.59 -24.35 9.95
N TYR A 285 2.55 -23.87 10.74
CA TYR A 285 3.88 -24.44 10.93
C TYR A 285 4.21 -24.55 12.42
N THR A 286 5.23 -25.36 12.75
CA THR A 286 5.82 -25.31 14.09
C THR A 286 6.42 -23.94 14.31
N THR A 287 5.98 -23.25 15.35
CA THR A 287 6.27 -21.83 15.55
C THR A 287 6.72 -21.56 16.98
N SER A 288 7.68 -20.65 17.15
CA SER A 288 8.10 -20.19 18.49
C SER A 288 7.11 -19.17 19.02
N MET A 289 6.62 -19.39 20.23
CA MET A 289 5.75 -18.45 20.95
C MET A 289 6.21 -18.32 22.39
N SER A 290 6.01 -17.15 22.97
CA SER A 290 6.32 -16.91 24.38
C SER A 290 5.15 -17.39 25.26
N SER A 291 5.44 -18.01 26.40
CA SER A 291 4.44 -18.34 27.42
C SER A 291 4.93 -17.92 28.79
N LYS A 292 4.03 -17.38 29.61
CA LYS A 292 4.33 -16.94 30.97
C LYS A 292 3.99 -18.06 31.95
N GLY A 293 5.04 -18.79 32.43
CA GLY A 293 4.90 -19.80 33.45
C GLY A 293 5.72 -19.43 34.68
N SER A 294 5.17 -19.58 35.90
CA SER A 294 5.87 -19.33 37.17
C SER A 294 6.62 -18.01 37.26
N GLY A 295 6.06 -16.95 36.65
CA GLY A 295 6.65 -15.58 36.66
C GLY A 295 7.76 -15.33 35.65
N LYS A 296 8.18 -16.32 34.86
CA LYS A 296 9.18 -16.18 33.79
C LYS A 296 8.55 -16.42 32.43
N VAL A 297 8.90 -15.53 31.48
CA VAL A 297 8.58 -15.73 30.06
C VAL A 297 9.58 -16.71 29.46
N ARG A 298 9.07 -17.70 28.72
CA ARG A 298 9.90 -18.68 28.00
C ARG A 298 9.36 -18.87 26.61
N ASP A 299 10.25 -19.03 25.66
CA ASP A 299 9.90 -19.41 24.30
C ASP A 299 9.67 -20.90 24.22
N ILE A 300 8.54 -21.25 23.64
CA ILE A 300 8.06 -22.64 23.51
C ILE A 300 7.81 -22.89 22.04
N GLN A 301 8.29 -24.04 21.54
CA GLN A 301 7.95 -24.49 20.20
C GLN A 301 6.54 -25.07 20.21
N VAL A 302 5.64 -24.37 19.55
CA VAL A 302 4.24 -24.79 19.40
C VAL A 302 4.12 -25.62 18.12
N PRO A 303 3.64 -26.85 18.18
CA PRO A 303 3.44 -27.68 16.99
C PRO A 303 2.44 -27.05 16.01
N ARG A 304 2.58 -27.36 14.73
CA ARG A 304 1.57 -26.99 13.73
C ARG A 304 0.19 -27.57 14.09
N PHE A 305 -0.85 -26.91 13.59
CA PHE A 305 -2.26 -27.24 13.84
C PHE A 305 -2.68 -27.18 15.30
N THR A 306 -1.91 -26.52 16.15
CA THR A 306 -2.36 -26.15 17.48
C THR A 306 -3.39 -25.02 17.35
N GLY A 307 -4.59 -25.27 17.87
CA GLY A 307 -5.70 -24.31 17.83
C GLY A 307 -5.63 -23.28 18.95
N PHE A 308 -5.91 -22.03 18.64
CA PHE A 308 -5.94 -20.92 19.58
C PHE A 308 -7.19 -20.06 19.39
N ILE A 309 -7.62 -19.41 20.45
CA ILE A 309 -8.54 -18.28 20.41
C ILE A 309 -7.70 -17.00 20.65
N ILE A 310 -7.90 -16.00 19.84
CA ILE A 310 -7.25 -14.69 20.03
C ILE A 310 -8.03 -13.93 21.09
N ASP A 311 -7.51 -13.87 22.31
CA ASP A 311 -8.17 -13.19 23.44
C ASP A 311 -7.91 -11.68 23.45
N GLU A 312 -6.74 -11.26 22.98
CA GLU A 312 -6.35 -9.86 22.95
C GLU A 312 -5.37 -9.57 21.80
N ILE A 313 -5.44 -8.37 21.25
CA ILE A 313 -4.52 -7.85 20.25
C ILE A 313 -4.05 -6.49 20.74
N ALA A 314 -2.76 -6.36 21.02
CA ALA A 314 -2.15 -5.14 21.51
C ALA A 314 -1.09 -4.64 20.53
N ALA A 315 -1.17 -3.37 20.11
CA ALA A 315 -0.15 -2.77 19.26
C ALA A 315 1.17 -2.60 20.04
N VAL A 316 2.29 -2.99 19.43
CA VAL A 316 3.61 -2.74 19.98
C VAL A 316 4.05 -1.33 19.62
N LYS A 317 4.28 -0.51 20.64
CA LYS A 317 4.56 0.92 20.47
C LYS A 317 5.73 1.16 19.50
N ASN A 318 5.51 2.05 18.54
CA ASN A 318 6.48 2.48 17.52
C ASN A 318 6.96 1.37 16.56
N THR A 319 6.17 0.33 16.37
CA THR A 319 6.48 -0.75 15.42
C THR A 319 5.25 -1.09 14.58
N ALA A 320 5.44 -1.95 13.57
CA ALA A 320 4.34 -2.55 12.81
C ALA A 320 3.79 -3.84 13.45
N PHE A 321 4.33 -4.23 14.60
CA PHE A 321 3.96 -5.46 15.28
C PHE A 321 2.74 -5.29 16.18
N TYR A 322 2.01 -6.38 16.31
CA TYR A 322 0.97 -6.57 17.30
C TYR A 322 1.29 -7.80 18.14
N THR A 323 1.22 -7.66 19.44
CA THR A 323 1.28 -8.80 20.36
C THR A 323 -0.11 -9.44 20.44
N LEU A 324 -0.22 -10.68 20.02
CA LEU A 324 -1.40 -11.50 20.22
C LEU A 324 -1.33 -12.20 21.57
N THR A 325 -2.40 -12.11 22.36
CA THR A 325 -2.64 -12.99 23.50
C THR A 325 -3.51 -14.16 22.99
N LEU A 326 -2.92 -15.34 22.97
CA LEU A 326 -3.46 -16.54 22.36
C LEU A 326 -3.78 -17.57 23.44
N ARG A 327 -5.02 -18.00 23.53
CA ARG A 327 -5.43 -19.07 24.44
C ARG A 327 -5.58 -20.38 23.69
N GLU A 328 -4.73 -21.34 23.99
CA GLU A 328 -4.79 -22.68 23.40
C GLU A 328 -6.14 -23.35 23.69
N VAL A 329 -6.79 -23.88 22.66
CA VAL A 329 -8.15 -24.46 22.76
C VAL A 329 -8.18 -25.67 23.67
N GLU A 330 -7.18 -26.58 23.60
CA GLU A 330 -7.13 -27.82 24.34
C GLU A 330 -6.65 -27.62 25.78
N SER A 331 -5.50 -26.98 25.98
CA SER A 331 -4.87 -26.87 27.31
C SER A 331 -5.29 -25.62 28.10
N ARG A 332 -5.93 -24.66 27.45
CA ARG A 332 -6.27 -23.34 28.02
C ARG A 332 -5.06 -22.50 28.44
N ARG A 333 -3.86 -22.90 28.06
CA ARG A 333 -2.63 -22.11 28.30
C ARG A 333 -2.62 -20.86 27.47
N ILE A 334 -1.98 -19.83 28.00
CA ILE A 334 -1.82 -18.54 27.34
C ILE A 334 -0.43 -18.46 26.71
N TYR A 335 -0.42 -18.04 25.46
CA TYR A 335 0.78 -17.77 24.67
C TYR A 335 0.76 -16.34 24.14
N TYR A 336 1.92 -15.84 23.81
CA TYR A 336 2.11 -14.53 23.22
C TYR A 336 2.92 -14.68 21.95
N LYS A 337 2.51 -14.00 20.89
CA LYS A 337 3.22 -13.96 19.62
C LYS A 337 3.11 -12.57 19.03
N ASP A 338 4.25 -11.96 18.70
CA ASP A 338 4.29 -10.74 17.93
C ASP A 338 4.12 -11.08 16.45
N VAL A 339 3.22 -10.37 15.79
CA VAL A 339 2.92 -10.57 14.37
C VAL A 339 2.70 -9.24 13.66
N ILE A 340 2.89 -9.25 12.34
CA ILE A 340 2.53 -8.18 11.41
C ILE A 340 1.33 -8.66 10.59
N PHE A 341 0.25 -7.87 10.51
CA PHE A 341 -0.94 -8.22 9.74
C PHE A 341 -0.88 -7.77 8.27
N SER A 342 -0.01 -6.83 7.92
CA SER A 342 0.15 -6.30 6.58
C SER A 342 1.39 -6.87 5.89
N GLU A 343 1.22 -7.44 4.70
CA GLU A 343 2.35 -7.85 3.85
C GLU A 343 3.25 -6.67 3.50
N GLU A 344 2.67 -5.51 3.28
CA GLU A 344 3.42 -4.29 3.01
C GLU A 344 4.29 -3.88 4.19
N ALA A 345 3.74 -3.93 5.41
CA ALA A 345 4.50 -3.66 6.62
C ALA A 345 5.62 -4.69 6.85
N LEU A 346 5.38 -5.95 6.49
CA LEU A 346 6.40 -7.01 6.53
C LEU A 346 7.55 -6.71 5.56
N LEU A 347 7.24 -6.41 4.30
CA LEU A 347 8.24 -6.14 3.25
C LEU A 347 9.07 -4.87 3.55
N ASN A 348 8.49 -3.91 4.25
CA ASN A 348 9.16 -2.68 4.65
C ASN A 348 9.94 -2.78 5.96
N ASN A 349 9.81 -3.89 6.69
CA ASN A 349 10.53 -4.12 7.95
C ASN A 349 11.69 -5.09 7.74
N ARG A 350 12.92 -4.57 7.70
CA ARG A 350 14.15 -5.36 7.49
C ARG A 350 14.46 -6.36 8.61
N GLU A 351 13.89 -6.16 9.79
CA GLU A 351 14.09 -7.04 10.95
C GLU A 351 13.01 -8.13 11.04
N ALA A 352 11.94 -8.02 10.27
CA ALA A 352 10.86 -8.98 10.24
C ALA A 352 11.08 -10.04 9.14
N SER A 353 10.57 -11.22 9.39
CA SER A 353 10.60 -12.37 8.50
C SER A 353 9.19 -12.89 8.22
N GLU A 354 9.04 -13.81 7.28
CA GLU A 354 7.77 -14.51 7.04
C GLU A 354 7.19 -15.14 8.31
N ALA A 355 8.04 -15.58 9.25
CA ALA A 355 7.63 -16.13 10.54
C ALA A 355 6.95 -15.10 11.47
N ASP A 356 6.97 -13.83 11.10
CA ASP A 356 6.32 -12.73 11.82
C ASP A 356 5.04 -12.26 11.12
N TYR A 357 4.77 -12.74 9.90
CA TYR A 357 3.54 -12.41 9.19
C TYR A 357 2.37 -13.27 9.64
N PHE A 358 1.28 -12.63 10.09
CA PHE A 358 0.09 -13.33 10.60
C PHE A 358 -0.44 -14.38 9.62
N GLY A 359 -0.62 -14.01 8.35
CA GLY A 359 -1.13 -14.90 7.30
C GLY A 359 -0.21 -16.08 6.98
N HIS A 360 1.11 -15.97 7.25
CA HIS A 360 2.04 -17.09 7.15
C HIS A 360 1.94 -18.02 8.36
N VAL A 361 1.88 -17.45 9.57
CA VAL A 361 1.91 -18.21 10.84
C VAL A 361 0.60 -18.91 11.12
N PHE A 362 -0.54 -18.24 10.85
CA PHE A 362 -1.86 -18.70 11.24
C PHE A 362 -2.78 -18.95 10.06
N GLY A 363 -3.62 -19.98 10.20
CA GLY A 363 -4.81 -20.22 9.40
C GLY A 363 -6.06 -19.88 10.22
N MET A 364 -7.13 -19.43 9.53
CA MET A 364 -8.40 -19.08 10.16
C MET A 364 -9.26 -20.30 10.45
N GLY A 365 -10.10 -20.18 11.49
CA GLY A 365 -11.06 -21.20 11.90
C GLY A 365 -10.45 -22.32 12.73
N GLU A 366 -11.21 -23.37 12.91
CA GLU A 366 -10.75 -24.54 13.72
C GLU A 366 -9.78 -25.43 12.94
N GLY A 367 -9.38 -25.01 11.75
CA GLY A 367 -8.55 -25.80 10.84
C GLY A 367 -9.26 -27.08 10.42
N ALA A 368 -8.50 -28.01 9.83
CA ALA A 368 -8.97 -29.35 9.53
C ALA A 368 -9.38 -30.17 10.79
N ALA A 369 -9.31 -29.58 11.96
CA ALA A 369 -9.56 -30.25 13.22
C ALA A 369 -11.04 -30.66 13.45
N LYS A 370 -11.97 -30.03 12.70
CA LYS A 370 -13.41 -30.30 12.95
C LYS A 370 -13.92 -31.64 12.45
N SER A 371 -13.30 -32.23 11.44
CA SER A 371 -13.75 -33.47 10.78
C SER A 371 -12.81 -34.66 10.97
N THR A 372 -11.64 -34.44 11.57
CA THR A 372 -10.59 -35.46 11.65
C THR A 372 -10.60 -36.27 12.95
N SER A 373 -10.28 -37.54 12.82
CA SER A 373 -10.09 -38.41 14.00
C SER A 373 -8.93 -37.90 14.89
N LYS A 374 -8.95 -38.28 16.17
CA LYS A 374 -7.85 -37.91 17.09
C LYS A 374 -6.49 -38.45 16.59
N GLU A 375 -6.49 -39.60 15.93
CA GLU A 375 -5.29 -40.22 15.35
C GLU A 375 -4.78 -39.43 14.14
N THR A 376 -5.66 -39.00 13.27
CA THR A 376 -5.31 -38.17 12.11
C THR A 376 -4.73 -36.83 12.56
N ARG A 377 -5.32 -36.19 13.56
CA ARG A 377 -4.78 -34.93 14.14
C ARG A 377 -3.38 -35.10 14.72
N ALA A 378 -3.14 -36.22 15.44
CA ALA A 378 -1.81 -36.51 15.96
C ALA A 378 -0.81 -36.75 14.81
N ALA A 379 -1.19 -37.50 13.78
CA ALA A 379 -0.35 -37.75 12.62
C ALA A 379 -0.01 -36.46 11.84
N ILE A 380 -0.99 -35.59 11.66
CA ILE A 380 -0.78 -34.26 11.05
C ILE A 380 0.24 -33.45 11.86
N ARG A 381 0.09 -33.37 13.18
CA ARG A 381 1.01 -32.68 14.08
C ARG A 381 2.45 -33.19 13.98
N GLU A 382 2.60 -34.49 13.83
CA GLU A 382 3.90 -35.18 13.73
C GLU A 382 4.47 -35.18 12.30
N GLY A 383 3.75 -34.65 11.32
CA GLY A 383 4.16 -34.67 9.91
C GLY A 383 4.20 -36.07 9.34
N ARG A 384 3.26 -36.92 9.75
CA ARG A 384 3.13 -38.34 9.31
C ARG A 384 1.86 -38.50 8.47
N VAL A 385 1.95 -39.39 7.49
CA VAL A 385 0.81 -39.86 6.71
C VAL A 385 0.35 -41.19 7.26
N ILE A 386 -0.95 -41.32 7.51
CA ILE A 386 -1.60 -42.58 7.90
C ILE A 386 -2.68 -42.92 6.88
N LEU A 387 -3.05 -44.20 6.83
CA LEU A 387 -4.12 -44.69 5.96
C LEU A 387 -5.45 -44.04 6.33
N GLY A 388 -6.26 -43.74 5.33
CA GLY A 388 -7.56 -43.11 5.53
C GLY A 388 -7.55 -41.59 5.58
N MET A 389 -6.38 -40.92 5.57
CA MET A 389 -6.29 -39.47 5.41
C MET A 389 -6.81 -39.03 4.04
N THR A 390 -7.47 -37.90 3.99
CA THR A 390 -7.79 -37.22 2.73
C THR A 390 -6.56 -36.52 2.12
N LYS A 391 -6.62 -36.14 0.84
CA LYS A 391 -5.56 -35.35 0.19
C LYS A 391 -5.25 -34.08 0.96
N ASP A 392 -6.27 -33.36 1.42
CA ASP A 392 -6.11 -32.13 2.21
C ASP A 392 -5.39 -32.41 3.53
N GLU A 393 -5.74 -33.50 4.22
CA GLU A 393 -5.08 -33.90 5.47
C GLU A 393 -3.61 -34.30 5.25
N VAL A 394 -3.31 -34.94 4.12
CA VAL A 394 -1.92 -35.26 3.74
C VAL A 394 -1.14 -34.00 3.42
N GLU A 395 -1.74 -33.07 2.70
CA GLU A 395 -1.10 -31.77 2.39
C GLU A 395 -0.88 -30.96 3.67
N MET A 396 -1.82 -30.99 4.60
CA MET A 396 -1.64 -30.40 5.93
C MET A 396 -0.50 -31.06 6.71
N ALA A 397 -0.34 -32.38 6.60
CA ALA A 397 0.72 -33.12 7.31
C ALA A 397 2.10 -32.89 6.72
N MET A 398 2.22 -32.82 5.39
CA MET A 398 3.46 -32.92 4.65
C MET A 398 3.83 -31.65 3.89
N GLY A 399 2.87 -30.74 3.70
CA GLY A 399 2.98 -29.63 2.77
C GLY A 399 2.71 -30.06 1.33
N GLU A 400 3.05 -29.20 0.38
CA GLU A 400 2.87 -29.46 -1.04
C GLU A 400 3.83 -30.57 -1.53
N PRO A 401 3.36 -31.58 -2.28
CA PRO A 401 4.24 -32.62 -2.82
C PRO A 401 5.11 -32.06 -3.95
N PHE A 402 6.36 -32.45 -4.04
CA PHE A 402 7.23 -32.03 -5.15
C PHE A 402 6.83 -32.62 -6.50
N ARG A 403 6.02 -33.71 -6.51
CA ARG A 403 5.52 -34.35 -7.72
C ARG A 403 4.17 -35.01 -7.50
N LYS A 404 3.24 -34.78 -8.43
CA LYS A 404 1.91 -35.43 -8.51
C LYS A 404 1.83 -36.16 -9.86
N VAL A 405 1.53 -37.45 -9.85
CA VAL A 405 1.38 -38.30 -11.06
C VAL A 405 0.26 -39.31 -10.85
N VAL A 406 -0.23 -39.89 -11.93
CA VAL A 406 -1.10 -41.07 -11.89
C VAL A 406 -0.21 -42.28 -12.12
N ASP A 407 -0.33 -43.32 -11.28
CA ASP A 407 0.47 -44.55 -11.41
C ASP A 407 -0.09 -45.49 -12.48
N SER A 408 0.58 -46.65 -12.67
CA SER A 408 0.16 -47.67 -13.64
C SER A 408 -1.20 -48.27 -13.37
N ASP A 409 -1.68 -48.20 -12.14
CA ASP A 409 -2.96 -48.72 -11.69
C ASP A 409 -4.09 -47.69 -11.70
N GLY A 410 -3.79 -46.49 -12.23
CA GLY A 410 -4.72 -45.36 -12.34
C GLY A 410 -4.95 -44.63 -11.01
N LEU A 411 -4.09 -44.82 -10.00
CA LEU A 411 -4.18 -44.13 -8.71
C LEU A 411 -3.36 -42.83 -8.70
N ASP A 412 -3.87 -41.81 -8.08
CA ASP A 412 -3.10 -40.61 -7.80
C ASP A 412 -1.96 -40.92 -6.84
N LEU A 413 -0.74 -40.57 -7.27
CA LEU A 413 0.48 -40.75 -6.52
C LEU A 413 1.15 -39.40 -6.25
N TRP A 414 1.24 -39.05 -4.97
CA TRP A 414 1.96 -37.86 -4.52
C TRP A 414 3.31 -38.24 -3.91
N MET A 415 4.37 -37.48 -4.24
CA MET A 415 5.72 -37.76 -3.80
C MET A 415 6.25 -36.61 -2.94
N TYR A 416 6.80 -36.95 -1.78
CA TYR A 416 7.36 -36.04 -0.81
C TYR A 416 8.83 -36.31 -0.56
N ALA A 417 9.67 -35.28 -0.64
CA ALA A 417 11.06 -35.40 -0.22
C ALA A 417 11.16 -35.39 1.31
N ARG A 418 11.88 -36.34 1.88
CA ARG A 418 12.24 -36.35 3.29
C ARG A 418 13.76 -36.18 3.47
N SER A 419 14.20 -35.90 4.71
CA SER A 419 15.62 -35.86 5.03
C SER A 419 16.33 -37.19 4.66
N ASN A 420 17.63 -37.13 4.35
CA ASN A 420 18.47 -38.30 4.05
C ASN A 420 18.15 -39.08 2.76
N ASN A 421 17.79 -38.33 1.69
CA ASN A 421 17.58 -38.94 0.38
C ASN A 421 16.44 -39.96 0.33
N VAL A 422 15.42 -39.77 1.17
CA VAL A 422 14.22 -40.61 1.23
C VAL A 422 13.05 -39.87 0.58
N ILE A 423 12.33 -40.59 -0.27
CA ILE A 423 11.06 -40.17 -0.87
C ILE A 423 9.93 -40.95 -0.20
N LEU A 424 8.88 -40.21 0.20
CA LEU A 424 7.62 -40.83 0.63
C LEU A 424 6.65 -40.77 -0.54
N ASP A 425 6.26 -41.92 -1.03
CA ASP A 425 5.22 -42.08 -2.05
C ASP A 425 3.88 -42.33 -1.34
N VAL A 426 2.82 -41.57 -1.71
CA VAL A 426 1.47 -41.66 -1.13
C VAL A 426 0.48 -41.85 -2.26
N TRP A 427 -0.26 -42.99 -2.23
CA TRP A 427 -1.30 -43.33 -3.21
C TRP A 427 -2.68 -43.05 -2.66
N PHE A 428 -3.51 -42.46 -3.48
CA PHE A 428 -4.89 -42.13 -3.14
C PHE A 428 -5.87 -43.00 -3.90
N THR A 429 -7.01 -43.29 -3.30
CA THR A 429 -8.15 -43.89 -3.97
C THR A 429 -8.85 -42.85 -4.87
N ASP A 430 -9.80 -43.34 -5.69
CA ASP A 430 -10.74 -42.51 -6.44
C ASP A 430 -11.63 -41.58 -5.60
N ARG A 431 -11.65 -41.78 -4.28
CA ARG A 431 -12.31 -40.87 -3.29
C ARG A 431 -11.35 -39.97 -2.56
N ASP A 432 -10.16 -39.74 -3.10
CA ASP A 432 -9.13 -38.89 -2.53
C ASP A 432 -8.65 -39.27 -1.11
N ILE A 433 -8.68 -40.57 -0.79
CA ILE A 433 -8.27 -41.08 0.51
C ILE A 433 -6.98 -41.90 0.37
N VAL A 434 -6.05 -41.76 1.33
CA VAL A 434 -4.79 -42.50 1.36
C VAL A 434 -5.07 -44.00 1.42
N LYS A 435 -4.72 -44.70 0.34
CA LYS A 435 -4.76 -46.15 0.20
C LYS A 435 -3.46 -46.79 0.68
N LYS A 436 -2.33 -46.14 0.44
CA LYS A 436 -0.99 -46.66 0.71
C LYS A 436 0.01 -45.53 0.86
N ALA A 437 0.96 -45.66 1.77
CA ALA A 437 2.13 -44.79 1.86
C ALA A 437 3.39 -45.65 2.02
N LYS A 438 4.45 -45.34 1.25
CA LYS A 438 5.70 -46.12 1.27
C LYS A 438 6.92 -45.17 1.13
N ALA A 439 7.86 -45.33 2.04
CA ALA A 439 9.14 -44.67 1.93
C ALA A 439 10.12 -45.47 1.06
N ARG A 440 10.88 -44.85 0.17
CA ARG A 440 11.95 -45.44 -0.63
C ARG A 440 13.16 -44.53 -0.68
N LYS A 441 14.33 -45.09 -0.99
CA LYS A 441 15.51 -44.26 -1.29
C LYS A 441 15.35 -43.58 -2.65
N ALA A 442 15.84 -42.33 -2.79
CA ALA A 442 15.70 -41.56 -4.03
C ALA A 442 16.33 -42.25 -5.25
N ASN A 443 17.36 -43.10 -5.03
CA ASN A 443 18.03 -43.87 -6.09
C ASN A 443 17.34 -45.18 -6.46
N GLU A 444 16.30 -45.62 -5.75
CA GLU A 444 15.51 -46.75 -6.15
C GLU A 444 14.41 -46.28 -7.10
N SER A 445 14.58 -46.57 -8.42
CA SER A 445 13.49 -46.43 -9.37
C SER A 445 12.30 -47.22 -8.85
N SER A 446 11.08 -46.69 -8.95
CA SER A 446 9.85 -47.45 -8.69
C SER A 446 9.86 -48.64 -9.63
N LYS A 447 10.41 -49.79 -9.14
CA LYS A 447 10.21 -51.07 -9.81
C LYS A 447 8.75 -51.43 -9.69
N LYS A 448 8.19 -51.72 -10.85
CA LYS A 448 6.81 -52.10 -11.16
C LYS A 448 6.11 -52.88 -10.07
#